data_1e3c4ff434b8d92b6b8f0b43b0d17eb2
#
_entry.id   1e3c4ff434b8d92b6b8f0b43b0d17eb2
#
_cell.length_a   1.000
_cell.length_b   1.000
_cell.length_c   1.000
_cell.angle_alpha   90.00
_cell.angle_beta   90.00
_cell.angle_gamma   90.00
#
_symmetry.space_group_name_H-M   'P 1'
#
loop_
_entity.id
_entity.type
_entity.pdbx_description
1 polymer ?
#
loop_
_entity_poly.entity_id
_entity_poly.type
_entity_poly.pdbx_seq_one_letter_code
_entity_poly.pdbx_strand_id
1 'polypeptide(L)'
;RSSDLYNLEQTRAALSKTMNFTAWDGGQLAGCLRVLTDGCFFGTITELLVLPAYQRQGIGSRLLRLAAAHTPTLLYFGAQPGAEAFYEKNGCQRSLPSYLIEPKKDGAS
;
A
#
# COMPACT_ATOMS: atom_id res chain seq x y z
N ARG A 1 -7.11 3.58 21.46
CA ARG A 1 -6.79 3.14 20.59
C ARG A 1 -6.20 3.87 19.50
N SER A 2 -5.26 3.28 18.85
CA SER A 2 -4.48 4.00 17.85
C SER A 2 -5.39 4.60 16.80
N SER A 3 -6.49 3.96 16.49
CA SER A 3 -7.34 4.48 15.44
C SER A 3 -7.96 5.82 15.81
N ASP A 4 -8.00 6.16 17.07
CA ASP A 4 -8.54 7.44 17.48
C ASP A 4 -7.48 8.52 17.53
N LEU A 5 -6.21 8.14 17.38
CA LEU A 5 -5.13 9.10 17.50
C LEU A 5 -4.62 9.58 16.14
N TYR A 6 -4.99 8.89 15.06
CA TYR A 6 -4.42 9.18 13.76
C TYR A 6 -5.48 9.51 12.76
N ASN A 7 -5.20 10.50 11.93
CA ASN A 7 -6.05 10.84 10.81
C ASN A 7 -5.64 10.03 9.60
N LEU A 8 -6.60 9.39 8.98
CA LEU A 8 -6.34 8.63 7.77
C LEU A 8 -6.90 9.40 6.60
N GLU A 9 -6.09 9.61 5.60
CA GLU A 9 -6.46 10.40 4.44
C GLU A 9 -6.24 9.64 3.16
N GLN A 10 -7.06 9.94 2.18
CA GLN A 10 -6.89 9.44 0.82
C GLN A 10 -6.56 10.62 -0.07
N THR A 11 -5.52 10.45 -0.87
CA THR A 11 -5.10 11.46 -1.82
C THR A 11 -4.99 10.81 -3.18
N ARG A 12 -5.48 11.49 -4.21
CA ARG A 12 -5.42 10.97 -5.56
C ARG A 12 -4.71 11.96 -6.45
N ALA A 13 -3.72 11.47 -7.21
CA ALA A 13 -3.02 12.33 -8.15
C ALA A 13 -3.92 12.66 -9.33
N ALA A 14 -3.85 13.90 -9.79
CA ALA A 14 -4.75 14.36 -10.84
C ALA A 14 -4.46 13.71 -12.18
N LEU A 15 -3.19 13.48 -12.49
CA LEU A 15 -2.81 13.02 -13.82
C LEU A 15 -2.42 11.56 -13.86
N SER A 16 -2.62 10.82 -12.78
CA SER A 16 -2.28 9.42 -12.77
C SER A 16 -3.34 8.67 -12.01
N LYS A 17 -3.23 7.37 -12.03
CA LYS A 17 -4.17 6.54 -11.27
C LYS A 17 -3.58 6.12 -9.94
N THR A 18 -2.77 6.97 -9.37
CA THR A 18 -2.15 6.70 -8.09
C THR A 18 -3.03 7.21 -6.96
N MET A 19 -3.25 6.37 -5.98
CA MET A 19 -3.98 6.74 -4.77
C MET A 19 -3.06 6.56 -3.59
N ASN A 20 -3.01 7.56 -2.73
CA ASN A 20 -2.20 7.51 -1.53
C ASN A 20 -3.10 7.54 -0.31
N PHE A 21 -2.77 6.70 0.65
CA PHE A 21 -3.48 6.67 1.93
C PHE A 21 -2.45 6.94 3.00
N THR A 22 -2.71 7.90 3.86
CA THR A 22 -1.72 8.34 4.83
C THR A 22 -2.30 8.31 6.22
N ALA A 23 -1.42 8.10 7.18
CA ALA A 23 -1.77 8.13 8.59
C ALA A 23 -0.92 9.21 9.25
N TRP A 24 -1.56 10.11 9.96
CA TRP A 24 -0.90 11.27 10.56
C TRP A 24 -1.08 11.28 12.06
N ASP A 25 -0.02 11.65 12.75
CA ASP A 25 -0.05 11.88 14.19
C ASP A 25 0.21 13.37 14.37
N GLY A 26 -0.87 14.16 14.44
CA GLY A 26 -0.73 15.60 14.43
C GLY A 26 -0.11 16.03 13.11
N GLY A 27 1.03 16.70 13.18
CA GLY A 27 1.73 17.12 11.97
C GLY A 27 2.77 16.13 11.49
N GLN A 28 2.86 14.96 12.11
CA GLN A 28 3.89 13.98 11.79
C GLN A 28 3.28 12.84 10.98
N LEU A 29 3.87 12.55 9.84
CA LEU A 29 3.44 11.40 9.04
C LEU A 29 3.87 10.12 9.75
N ALA A 30 2.92 9.26 10.02
CA ALA A 30 3.18 8.00 10.70
C ALA A 30 3.30 6.83 9.73
N GLY A 31 2.57 6.88 8.63
CA GLY A 31 2.65 5.81 7.65
C GLY A 31 1.94 6.18 6.37
N CYS A 32 2.20 5.40 5.33
CA CYS A 32 1.53 5.63 4.05
C CYS A 32 1.43 4.32 3.27
N LEU A 33 0.45 4.28 2.39
CA LEU A 33 0.25 3.18 1.47
C LEU A 33 -0.10 3.77 0.12
N ARG A 34 0.56 3.30 -0.92
CA ARG A 34 0.32 3.81 -2.27
C ARG A 34 -0.18 2.70 -3.16
N VAL A 35 -1.23 3.00 -3.91
CA VAL A 35 -1.82 2.08 -4.87
C VAL A 35 -1.72 2.70 -6.25
N LEU A 36 -1.31 1.88 -7.21
CA LEU A 36 -1.35 2.25 -8.62
C LEU A 36 -2.42 1.38 -9.28
N THR A 37 -3.38 2.00 -9.92
CA THR A 37 -4.49 1.25 -10.51
C THR A 37 -4.99 1.96 -11.76
N ASP A 38 -5.53 1.18 -12.70
CA ASP A 38 -6.18 1.77 -13.86
C ASP A 38 -7.65 2.09 -13.58
N GLY A 39 -8.12 1.76 -12.39
CA GLY A 39 -9.49 2.06 -11.99
C GLY A 39 -10.52 1.10 -12.52
N CYS A 40 -10.11 0.11 -13.30
CA CYS A 40 -11.03 -0.82 -13.95
C CYS A 40 -10.69 -2.29 -13.71
N PHE A 41 -9.48 -2.69 -14.04
CA PHE A 41 -9.16 -4.11 -14.06
C PHE A 41 -8.02 -4.47 -13.13
N PHE A 42 -7.11 -3.57 -12.85
CA PHE A 42 -5.87 -3.94 -12.22
C PHE A 42 -5.42 -2.88 -11.23
N GLY A 43 -4.81 -3.32 -10.16
CA GLY A 43 -4.17 -2.43 -9.21
C GLY A 43 -3.08 -3.16 -8.48
N THR A 44 -2.12 -2.40 -8.00
CA THR A 44 -1.03 -2.95 -7.22
C THR A 44 -0.70 -1.99 -6.09
N ILE A 45 -0.31 -2.56 -4.96
CA ILE A 45 0.23 -1.77 -3.86
C ILE A 45 1.71 -1.60 -4.14
N THR A 46 2.14 -0.37 -4.36
CA THR A 46 3.53 -0.11 -4.68
C THR A 46 4.35 0.21 -3.44
N GLU A 47 3.69 0.60 -2.36
CA GLU A 47 4.41 0.99 -1.16
C GLU A 47 3.50 0.88 0.04
N LEU A 48 4.02 0.32 1.12
CA LEU A 48 3.35 0.35 2.42
C LEU A 48 4.45 0.57 3.44
N LEU A 49 4.42 1.71 4.10
CA LEU A 49 5.45 2.10 5.03
C LEU A 49 4.83 2.61 6.31
N VAL A 50 5.34 2.13 7.44
CA VAL A 50 4.99 2.69 8.74
C VAL A 50 6.31 3.01 9.43
N LEU A 51 6.47 4.24 9.89
CA LEU A 51 7.71 4.66 10.52
C LEU A 51 7.95 3.84 11.79
N PRO A 52 9.22 3.59 12.13
CA PRO A 52 9.52 2.72 13.26
C PRO A 52 8.85 3.12 14.57
N ALA A 53 8.74 4.40 14.83
CA ALA A 53 8.15 4.86 16.08
C ALA A 53 6.66 4.55 16.16
N TYR A 54 6.03 4.23 15.04
CA TYR A 54 4.60 4.00 14.97
C TYR A 54 4.22 2.57 14.63
N GLN A 55 5.19 1.68 14.56
CA GLN A 55 4.91 0.29 14.23
C GLN A 55 4.25 -0.42 15.39
N ARG A 56 3.58 -1.52 15.08
CA ARG A 56 2.92 -2.38 16.06
C ARG A 56 1.73 -1.71 16.74
N GLN A 57 1.14 -0.73 16.08
CA GLN A 57 -0.03 -0.04 16.60
C GLN A 57 -1.23 -0.21 15.67
N GLY A 58 -1.13 -1.10 14.69
CA GLY A 58 -2.25 -1.36 13.79
C GLY A 58 -2.40 -0.39 12.65
N ILE A 59 -1.44 0.51 12.47
CA ILE A 59 -1.54 1.51 11.40
C ILE A 59 -1.46 0.86 10.03
N GLY A 60 -0.51 -0.07 9.85
CA GLY A 60 -0.39 -0.77 8.57
C GLY A 60 -1.65 -1.53 8.20
N SER A 61 -2.25 -2.20 9.18
CA SER A 61 -3.48 -2.94 8.95
C SER A 61 -4.62 -2.02 8.57
N ARG A 62 -4.71 -0.86 9.20
CA ARG A 62 -5.77 0.09 8.88
C ARG A 62 -5.58 0.70 7.51
N LEU A 63 -4.34 1.00 7.13
CA LEU A 63 -4.05 1.51 5.81
C LEU A 63 -4.42 0.48 4.74
N LEU A 64 -4.11 -0.78 5.00
CA LEU A 64 -4.43 -1.84 4.06
C LEU A 64 -5.94 -2.00 3.89
N ARG A 65 -6.69 -1.95 4.98
CA ARG A 65 -8.14 -2.04 4.91
C ARG A 65 -8.74 -0.83 4.20
N LEU A 66 -8.18 0.35 4.43
CA LEU A 66 -8.66 1.55 3.78
C LEU A 66 -8.44 1.46 2.27
N ALA A 67 -7.26 0.99 1.87
CA ALA A 67 -6.97 0.82 0.45
C ALA A 67 -7.93 -0.18 -0.19
N ALA A 68 -8.18 -1.29 0.48
CA ALA A 68 -9.09 -2.29 -0.06
C ALA A 68 -10.50 -1.75 -0.20
N ALA A 69 -10.92 -0.92 0.74
CA ALA A 69 -12.27 -0.37 0.70
C ALA A 69 -12.47 0.66 -0.40
N HIS A 70 -11.41 1.33 -0.82
CA HIS A 70 -11.52 2.42 -1.77
C HIS A 70 -10.99 2.08 -3.16
N THR A 71 -10.51 0.88 -3.36
CA THR A 71 -9.97 0.48 -4.64
C THR A 71 -10.96 -0.47 -5.32
N PRO A 72 -11.37 -0.18 -6.54
CA PRO A 72 -12.42 -0.99 -7.17
C PRO A 72 -11.93 -2.29 -7.79
N THR A 73 -10.62 -2.53 -7.78
CA THR A 73 -10.05 -3.70 -8.44
C THR A 73 -9.38 -4.60 -7.42
N LEU A 74 -9.04 -5.80 -7.87
CA LEU A 74 -8.15 -6.62 -7.10
C LEU A 74 -6.79 -5.94 -7.00
N LEU A 75 -6.13 -6.13 -5.88
CA LEU A 75 -4.81 -5.55 -5.68
C LEU A 75 -3.79 -6.68 -5.63
N TYR A 76 -2.82 -6.61 -6.51
CA TYR A 76 -1.68 -7.52 -6.51
C TYR A 76 -0.47 -6.80 -5.96
N PHE A 77 0.38 -7.51 -5.26
CA PHE A 77 1.61 -6.91 -4.75
C PHE A 77 2.53 -8.00 -4.27
N GLY A 78 3.80 -7.65 -4.17
CA GLY A 78 4.79 -8.56 -3.63
C GLY A 78 5.06 -8.22 -2.17
N ALA A 79 5.33 -9.23 -1.37
CA ALA A 79 5.68 -9.04 0.02
C ALA A 79 7.18 -9.08 0.17
N GLN A 80 7.73 -8.16 0.94
CA GLN A 80 9.12 -8.21 1.28
C GLN A 80 9.38 -9.44 2.16
N PRO A 81 10.59 -9.98 2.12
CA PRO A 81 10.90 -11.09 3.00
C PRO A 81 10.57 -10.76 4.43
N GLY A 82 9.87 -11.66 5.09
CA GLY A 82 9.47 -11.45 6.47
C GLY A 82 8.16 -10.73 6.65
N ALA A 83 7.54 -10.25 5.58
CA ALA A 83 6.27 -9.55 5.67
C ALA A 83 5.07 -10.42 5.34
N GLU A 84 5.29 -11.65 4.92
CA GLU A 84 4.20 -12.51 4.50
C GLU A 84 3.17 -12.71 5.60
N ALA A 85 3.63 -12.90 6.82
CA ALA A 85 2.72 -13.16 7.93
C ALA A 85 1.79 -11.98 8.19
N PHE A 86 2.32 -10.77 8.02
CA PHE A 86 1.51 -9.57 8.18
C PHE A 86 0.35 -9.55 7.18
N TYR A 87 0.65 -9.85 5.93
CA TYR A 87 -0.39 -9.82 4.92
C TYR A 87 -1.40 -10.94 5.10
N GLU A 88 -0.93 -12.13 5.45
CA GLU A 88 -1.85 -13.24 5.66
C GLU A 88 -2.75 -12.99 6.86
N LYS A 89 -2.22 -12.39 7.90
CA LYS A 89 -3.00 -12.04 9.07
C LYS A 89 -4.09 -11.03 8.72
N ASN A 90 -3.86 -10.22 7.72
CA ASN A 90 -4.84 -9.22 7.30
C ASN A 90 -5.75 -9.70 6.17
N GLY A 91 -5.80 -10.98 5.93
CA GLY A 91 -6.74 -11.54 4.98
C GLY A 91 -6.28 -11.57 3.55
N CYS A 92 -5.02 -11.24 3.29
CA CYS A 92 -4.48 -11.30 1.95
C CYS A 92 -4.17 -12.75 1.61
N GLN A 93 -4.43 -13.11 0.38
CA GLN A 93 -4.21 -14.48 -0.09
C GLN A 93 -2.99 -14.52 -0.98
N ARG A 94 -2.26 -15.62 -0.91
CA ARG A 94 -1.15 -15.82 -1.81
C ARG A 94 -1.68 -15.95 -3.22
N SER A 95 -0.93 -15.39 -4.14
CA SER A 95 -1.30 -15.41 -5.53
C SER A 95 -0.25 -16.17 -6.31
N LEU A 96 -0.31 -16.09 -7.62
CA LEU A 96 0.65 -16.75 -8.48
C LEU A 96 2.04 -16.16 -8.26
N PRO A 97 3.09 -16.96 -8.48
CA PRO A 97 4.44 -16.41 -8.43
C PRO A 97 4.56 -15.24 -9.40
N SER A 98 5.29 -14.23 -8.98
CA SER A 98 5.43 -13.04 -9.79
C SER A 98 6.78 -13.01 -10.49
N TYR A 99 6.83 -12.28 -11.59
CA TYR A 99 8.05 -12.09 -12.36
C TYR A 99 8.23 -10.61 -12.59
N LEU A 100 9.45 -10.19 -12.84
CA LEU A 100 9.70 -8.82 -13.22
C LEU A 100 10.62 -8.81 -14.45
N ILE A 101 10.52 -7.73 -15.19
CA ILE A 101 11.41 -7.47 -16.30
C ILE A 101 11.98 -6.09 -16.05
N GLU A 102 13.28 -6.00 -15.99
CA GLU A 102 13.89 -4.69 -15.83
C GLU A 102 14.08 -4.05 -17.20
N PRO A 103 13.84 -2.76 -17.31
CA PRO A 103 14.06 -2.09 -18.58
C PRO A 103 15.53 -2.14 -18.93
N LYS A 104 15.81 -2.20 -20.22
CA LYS A 104 17.19 -2.13 -20.66
C LYS A 104 17.71 -0.74 -20.44
N LYS A 105 18.97 -0.66 -20.06
CA LYS A 105 19.60 0.61 -19.84
C LYS A 105 20.21 1.13 -21.12
N ASP A 106 20.42 2.44 -21.14
CA ASP A 106 21.11 3.09 -22.24
C ASP A 106 20.36 2.97 -23.53
N GLY A 107 19.10 2.79 -23.42
CA GLY A 107 18.36 2.63 -24.61
C GLY A 107 18.96 1.56 -25.46
N ALA A 108 19.73 0.73 -24.86
CA ALA A 108 20.34 -0.32 -25.60
C ALA A 108 19.25 -1.18 -26.08
N SER A 109 19.13 -1.32 -27.18
CA SER A 109 17.99 -2.02 -27.59
C SER A 109 18.40 -3.13 -28.39
#